data_c2426d83d58e0ebff65da594e75af5aa
#
_entry.id   c2426d83d58e0ebff65da594e75af5aa
#
_cell.length_a   1.000
_cell.length_b   1.000
_cell.length_c   1.000
_cell.angle_alpha   90.00
_cell.angle_beta   90.00
_cell.angle_gamma   90.00
#
_symmetry.space_group_name_H-M   'P 1'
#
loop_
_entity.id
_entity.type
_entity.pdbx_description
1 polymer ?
#
loop_
_entity_poly.entity_id
_entity_poly.type
_entity_poly.pdbx_seq_one_letter_code
_entity_poly.pdbx_strand_id
1 'polypeptide(L)'
;MTNLFKFAIGPLATSCLFVSVALAGPGHESHTHGAAVTHDTGDGHHVNGGHGGHAGHDHGSMETDYGRPGNPTKPAREVKIAMVETDGGMAFEPSQIAVAKGEQIKFEVVNAGELEHEIVIGTVEENDKHAAMMAENPEMKHEDANALRLAPGKDGSFIWHFTKAGIFDMSCLIPGHKEAGMTGSVTVM
;
A
#
# COMPACT_ATOMS: atom_id res chain seq x y z
N MET A 1 11.60 30.82 -48.06
CA MET A 1 10.35 30.29 -48.68
C MET A 1 9.56 29.62 -47.56
N THR A 2 8.50 30.30 -47.13
CA THR A 2 7.75 30.04 -45.90
C THR A 2 6.52 29.24 -46.29
N ASN A 3 6.36 28.03 -45.76
CA ASN A 3 5.11 27.29 -45.90
C ASN A 3 4.45 27.17 -44.51
N LEU A 4 3.38 27.93 -44.35
CA LEU A 4 2.49 27.98 -43.22
C LEU A 4 1.32 27.01 -43.47
N PHE A 5 1.28 25.84 -42.81
CA PHE A 5 0.11 24.96 -42.80
C PHE A 5 -0.77 25.30 -41.62
N LYS A 6 -1.93 25.88 -41.89
CA LYS A 6 -3.04 26.06 -40.95
C LYS A 6 -3.91 24.82 -40.97
N PHE A 7 -3.97 24.08 -39.86
CA PHE A 7 -5.02 23.10 -39.64
C PHE A 7 -6.14 23.72 -38.81
N ALA A 8 -7.32 23.69 -39.35
CA ALA A 8 -8.55 24.09 -38.68
C ALA A 8 -9.12 22.86 -37.93
N ILE A 9 -9.36 22.99 -36.64
CA ILE A 9 -10.02 22.01 -35.81
C ILE A 9 -11.47 22.44 -35.64
N GLY A 10 -12.40 21.65 -36.17
CA GLY A 10 -13.84 21.81 -35.92
C GLY A 10 -14.27 21.02 -34.67
N PRO A 11 -15.25 21.53 -33.89
CA PRO A 11 -15.74 20.80 -32.72
C PRO A 11 -16.80 19.76 -33.11
N LEU A 12 -16.57 18.50 -32.78
CA LEU A 12 -17.59 17.47 -32.77
C LEU A 12 -18.22 17.42 -31.38
N ALA A 13 -19.45 17.86 -31.26
CA ALA A 13 -20.25 17.67 -30.06
C ALA A 13 -20.98 16.32 -30.17
N THR A 14 -20.61 15.37 -29.32
CA THR A 14 -21.31 14.10 -29.18
C THR A 14 -22.12 14.13 -27.89
N SER A 15 -23.44 14.28 -28.03
CA SER A 15 -24.41 14.12 -26.92
C SER A 15 -24.61 12.64 -26.62
N CYS A 16 -24.23 12.20 -25.42
CA CYS A 16 -24.62 10.90 -24.86
C CYS A 16 -25.84 11.08 -23.99
N LEU A 17 -26.96 10.48 -24.41
CA LEU A 17 -28.17 10.30 -23.62
C LEU A 17 -27.92 9.19 -22.58
N PHE A 18 -28.05 9.51 -21.29
CA PHE A 18 -28.08 8.51 -20.22
C PHE A 18 -29.52 8.07 -19.99
N VAL A 19 -29.79 6.80 -20.26
CA VAL A 19 -31.04 6.12 -19.85
C VAL A 19 -30.77 5.48 -18.50
N SER A 20 -31.46 5.98 -17.46
CA SER A 20 -31.44 5.37 -16.13
C SER A 20 -32.49 4.28 -16.06
N VAL A 21 -32.09 3.03 -15.88
CA VAL A 21 -32.97 1.91 -15.56
C VAL A 21 -32.90 1.68 -14.04
N ALA A 22 -34.02 1.92 -13.37
CA ALA A 22 -34.19 1.57 -11.96
C ALA A 22 -34.65 0.10 -11.88
N LEU A 23 -33.81 -0.76 -11.27
CA LEU A 23 -34.23 -2.12 -10.87
C LEU A 23 -34.65 -2.08 -9.39
N ALA A 24 -35.94 -2.35 -9.14
CA ALA A 24 -36.44 -2.65 -7.82
C ALA A 24 -36.14 -4.12 -7.48
N GLY A 25 -35.38 -4.36 -6.39
CA GLY A 25 -35.15 -5.69 -5.85
C GLY A 25 -36.13 -6.01 -4.71
N PRO A 26 -36.55 -7.28 -4.53
CA PRO A 26 -37.54 -7.69 -3.54
C PRO A 26 -36.93 -7.73 -2.12
N GLY A 27 -37.78 -7.38 -1.13
CA GLY A 27 -37.46 -7.32 0.28
C GLY A 27 -37.12 -8.68 0.90
N HIS A 28 -36.21 -8.65 1.86
CA HIS A 28 -35.93 -9.76 2.77
C HIS A 28 -36.74 -9.60 4.04
N GLU A 29 -37.59 -10.61 4.29
CA GLU A 29 -38.40 -10.75 5.51
C GLU A 29 -37.47 -11.10 6.70
N SER A 30 -37.73 -10.43 7.80
CA SER A 30 -37.11 -10.67 9.09
C SER A 30 -37.74 -11.91 9.79
N HIS A 31 -36.99 -12.97 10.01
CA HIS A 31 -37.38 -14.06 10.87
C HIS A 31 -36.98 -13.81 12.32
N THR A 32 -37.95 -13.45 13.13
CA THR A 32 -37.84 -13.50 14.59
C THR A 32 -38.11 -14.93 15.05
N HIS A 33 -37.13 -15.60 15.63
CA HIS A 33 -37.33 -16.80 16.43
C HIS A 33 -37.13 -16.50 17.90
N GLY A 34 -38.23 -16.32 18.59
CA GLY A 34 -38.27 -16.47 20.03
C GLY A 34 -38.52 -17.94 20.38
N ALA A 35 -37.68 -18.50 21.24
CA ALA A 35 -38.04 -19.69 22.04
C ALA A 35 -37.27 -19.59 23.33
N ALA A 36 -37.97 -19.35 24.40
CA ALA A 36 -37.51 -19.54 25.78
C ALA A 36 -37.48 -21.03 26.08
N VAL A 37 -36.33 -21.50 26.57
CA VAL A 37 -36.24 -22.81 27.24
C VAL A 37 -35.62 -22.57 28.61
N THR A 38 -36.45 -22.76 29.62
CA THR A 38 -36.08 -22.90 31.05
C THR A 38 -35.57 -24.32 31.27
N HIS A 39 -34.37 -24.48 31.80
CA HIS A 39 -33.93 -25.70 32.48
C HIS A 39 -33.13 -25.39 33.73
N ASP A 40 -33.63 -25.92 34.69
CA ASP A 40 -33.45 -26.27 36.08
C ASP A 40 -32.02 -26.72 36.48
N THR A 41 -31.71 -26.35 37.71
CA THR A 41 -30.66 -26.67 38.67
C THR A 41 -29.84 -27.96 38.48
N GLY A 42 -28.51 -27.81 38.71
CA GLY A 42 -27.59 -28.93 38.93
C GLY A 42 -26.14 -28.47 39.20
N ASP A 43 -25.77 -28.57 40.46
CA ASP A 43 -24.48 -28.43 41.14
C ASP A 43 -23.15 -28.51 40.34
N GLY A 44 -22.27 -27.54 40.67
CA GLY A 44 -20.90 -27.76 41.11
C GLY A 44 -19.86 -28.20 40.10
N HIS A 45 -19.00 -27.22 39.69
CA HIS A 45 -17.54 -27.36 39.80
C HIS A 45 -16.88 -26.03 39.37
N HIS A 46 -16.19 -25.41 40.33
CA HIS A 46 -15.27 -24.30 40.10
C HIS A 46 -14.12 -24.77 39.23
N VAL A 47 -14.07 -24.28 37.98
CA VAL A 47 -12.82 -24.15 37.26
C VAL A 47 -12.69 -22.65 36.89
N ASN A 48 -11.73 -22.04 37.56
CA ASN A 48 -11.27 -20.68 37.33
C ASN A 48 -10.63 -20.62 35.94
N GLY A 49 -11.46 -20.36 34.92
CA GLY A 49 -11.04 -20.06 33.57
C GLY A 49 -11.02 -18.55 33.39
N GLY A 50 -9.88 -17.93 33.67
CA GLY A 50 -9.67 -16.53 33.39
C GLY A 50 -9.98 -16.26 31.92
N HIS A 51 -11.03 -15.48 31.67
CA HIS A 51 -11.23 -14.85 30.37
C HIS A 51 -10.04 -13.91 30.16
N GLY A 52 -9.04 -14.38 29.41
CA GLY A 52 -7.97 -13.58 28.90
C GLY A 52 -8.61 -12.43 28.13
N GLY A 53 -8.49 -11.23 28.68
CA GLY A 53 -8.83 -10.00 27.98
C GLY A 53 -8.18 -10.09 26.61
N HIS A 54 -8.91 -9.72 25.57
CA HIS A 54 -8.33 -9.38 24.28
C HIS A 54 -7.30 -8.28 24.56
N ALA A 55 -6.05 -8.70 24.78
CA ALA A 55 -4.92 -7.79 24.73
C ALA A 55 -5.05 -7.12 23.36
N GLY A 56 -5.35 -5.83 23.36
CA GLY A 56 -5.28 -5.03 22.17
C GLY A 56 -3.93 -5.34 21.56
N HIS A 57 -3.91 -5.73 20.30
CA HIS A 57 -2.67 -5.90 19.57
C HIS A 57 -1.96 -4.56 19.63
N ASP A 58 -1.00 -4.50 20.54
CA ASP A 58 -0.05 -3.41 20.62
C ASP A 58 0.76 -3.47 19.33
N HIS A 59 0.39 -2.63 18.34
CA HIS A 59 1.18 -2.39 17.14
C HIS A 59 2.49 -1.64 17.51
N GLY A 60 2.86 -1.65 18.78
CA GLY A 60 4.08 -1.12 19.34
C GLY A 60 5.27 -1.97 18.95
N SER A 61 6.03 -1.44 18.00
CA SER A 61 7.40 -1.83 17.65
C SER A 61 7.58 -3.17 16.94
N MET A 62 7.09 -3.30 15.71
CA MET A 62 7.74 -4.22 14.77
C MET A 62 9.07 -3.56 14.32
N GLU A 63 10.08 -3.66 15.17
CA GLU A 63 11.44 -3.25 14.82
C GLU A 63 12.02 -4.27 13.84
N THR A 64 12.40 -3.82 12.65
CA THR A 64 13.05 -4.62 11.62
C THR A 64 14.56 -4.35 11.59
N ASP A 65 15.27 -4.98 10.65
CA ASP A 65 16.70 -4.71 10.43
C ASP A 65 16.99 -3.35 9.80
N TYR A 66 15.97 -2.64 9.32
CA TYR A 66 16.07 -1.29 8.72
C TYR A 66 15.28 -0.22 9.46
N GLY A 67 14.52 -0.55 10.49
CA GLY A 67 13.78 0.40 11.28
C GLY A 67 12.39 -0.09 11.67
N ARG A 68 11.46 0.83 11.80
CA ARG A 68 10.08 0.55 12.24
C ARG A 68 9.10 1.57 11.66
N PRO A 69 7.78 1.31 11.71
CA PRO A 69 6.77 2.29 11.38
C PRO A 69 7.00 3.61 12.12
N GLY A 70 6.88 4.71 11.41
CA GLY A 70 7.05 6.05 11.99
C GLY A 70 5.84 6.48 12.80
N ASN A 71 6.05 7.50 13.64
CA ASN A 71 5.00 8.09 14.46
C ASN A 71 4.47 9.38 13.78
N PRO A 72 3.21 9.43 13.32
CA PRO A 72 2.68 10.60 12.61
C PRO A 72 2.56 11.86 13.47
N THR A 73 2.69 11.73 14.79
CA THR A 73 2.67 12.90 15.70
C THR A 73 4.06 13.52 15.92
N LYS A 74 5.12 12.90 15.38
CA LYS A 74 6.49 13.39 15.47
C LYS A 74 6.92 14.04 14.15
N PRO A 75 7.85 15.01 14.18
CA PRO A 75 8.41 15.58 12.96
C PRO A 75 9.04 14.50 12.06
N ALA A 76 8.80 14.62 10.77
CA ALA A 76 9.41 13.78 9.74
C ALA A 76 9.90 14.66 8.59
N ARG A 77 11.04 14.33 8.00
CA ARG A 77 11.46 14.95 6.74
C ARG A 77 10.65 14.33 5.60
N GLU A 78 10.10 15.17 4.75
CA GLU A 78 9.38 14.71 3.56
C GLU A 78 10.35 14.38 2.43
N VAL A 79 10.10 13.24 1.79
CA VAL A 79 10.79 12.81 0.57
C VAL A 79 9.73 12.46 -0.46
N LYS A 80 9.75 13.17 -1.58
CA LYS A 80 8.83 12.92 -2.70
C LYS A 80 9.45 11.91 -3.65
N ILE A 81 8.66 10.93 -4.06
CA ILE A 81 9.06 9.87 -5.01
C ILE A 81 7.99 9.77 -6.10
N ALA A 82 8.42 9.81 -7.36
CA ALA A 82 7.58 9.44 -8.48
C ALA A 82 7.89 8.01 -8.92
N MET A 83 6.85 7.26 -9.26
CA MET A 83 6.91 5.95 -9.90
C MET A 83 6.56 6.17 -11.37
N VAL A 84 7.46 5.80 -12.28
CA VAL A 84 7.35 6.15 -13.71
C VAL A 84 7.75 4.97 -14.62
N GLU A 85 7.11 4.89 -15.79
CA GLU A 85 7.66 4.17 -16.93
C GLU A 85 8.59 5.09 -17.72
N THR A 86 9.66 4.51 -18.28
CA THR A 86 10.65 5.17 -19.11
C THR A 86 10.82 4.41 -20.44
N ASP A 87 11.47 5.01 -21.41
CA ASP A 87 11.76 4.33 -22.70
C ASP A 87 12.60 3.05 -22.52
N GLY A 88 13.29 2.89 -21.38
CA GLY A 88 14.16 1.75 -21.08
C GLY A 88 13.62 0.81 -20.00
N GLY A 89 12.45 1.06 -19.42
CA GLY A 89 11.88 0.25 -18.34
C GLY A 89 11.07 1.06 -17.34
N MET A 90 11.28 0.82 -16.05
CA MET A 90 10.54 1.45 -14.96
C MET A 90 11.50 2.01 -13.91
N ALA A 91 11.13 3.09 -13.23
CA ALA A 91 12.01 3.74 -12.26
C ALA A 91 11.27 4.38 -11.09
N PHE A 92 12.01 4.54 -9.98
CA PHE A 92 11.71 5.52 -8.94
C PHE A 92 12.50 6.81 -9.19
N GLU A 93 11.88 7.95 -9.00
CA GLU A 93 12.52 9.25 -9.08
C GLU A 93 12.30 10.08 -7.81
N PRO A 94 13.35 10.27 -6.97
CA PRO A 94 14.72 9.74 -7.08
C PRO A 94 14.81 8.24 -6.75
N SER A 95 15.79 7.53 -7.34
CA SER A 95 16.09 6.13 -7.04
C SER A 95 17.08 5.94 -5.88
N GLN A 96 17.72 7.00 -5.40
CA GLN A 96 18.67 6.96 -4.29
C GLN A 96 18.33 8.03 -3.25
N ILE A 97 18.22 7.61 -1.99
CA ILE A 97 17.83 8.48 -0.87
C ILE A 97 18.86 8.34 0.24
N ALA A 98 19.38 9.47 0.73
CA ALA A 98 20.25 9.52 1.90
C ALA A 98 19.44 9.94 3.13
N VAL A 99 19.63 9.23 4.25
CA VAL A 99 18.92 9.41 5.52
C VAL A 99 19.91 9.36 6.67
N ALA A 100 19.70 10.18 7.70
CA ALA A 100 20.46 10.07 8.93
C ALA A 100 19.91 8.92 9.81
N LYS A 101 20.79 8.18 10.49
CA LYS A 101 20.36 7.19 11.49
C LYS A 101 19.52 7.85 12.58
N GLY A 102 18.36 7.30 12.87
CA GLY A 102 17.37 7.85 13.81
C GLY A 102 16.42 8.85 13.18
N GLU A 103 16.54 9.13 11.88
CA GLU A 103 15.65 10.03 11.17
C GLU A 103 14.32 9.34 10.82
N GLN A 104 13.24 10.11 10.92
CA GLN A 104 11.92 9.70 10.45
C GLN A 104 11.63 10.38 9.12
N ILE A 105 11.25 9.58 8.12
CA ILE A 105 10.94 10.04 6.78
C ILE A 105 9.46 9.81 6.50
N LYS A 106 8.79 10.85 6.01
CA LYS A 106 7.49 10.73 5.35
C LYS A 106 7.74 10.64 3.85
N PHE A 107 7.50 9.46 3.29
CA PHE A 107 7.53 9.27 1.85
C PHE A 107 6.20 9.73 1.27
N GLU A 108 6.25 10.71 0.38
CA GLU A 108 5.13 11.15 -0.44
C GLU A 108 5.32 10.58 -1.85
N VAL A 109 4.49 9.61 -2.20
CA VAL A 109 4.66 8.83 -3.41
C VAL A 109 3.55 9.14 -4.39
N VAL A 110 3.90 9.36 -5.65
CA VAL A 110 2.94 9.50 -6.74
C VAL A 110 3.24 8.45 -7.80
N ASN A 111 2.21 7.75 -8.26
CA ASN A 111 2.30 6.93 -9.46
C ASN A 111 1.99 7.84 -10.67
N ALA A 112 3.04 8.29 -11.34
CA ALA A 112 2.95 9.13 -12.54
C ALA A 112 2.95 8.30 -13.84
N GLY A 113 2.94 6.96 -13.73
CA GLY A 113 2.91 6.02 -14.83
C GLY A 113 1.49 5.59 -15.23
N GLU A 114 1.43 4.66 -16.19
CA GLU A 114 0.20 4.09 -16.73
C GLU A 114 -0.12 2.70 -16.14
N LEU A 115 0.83 2.07 -15.46
CA LEU A 115 0.67 0.78 -14.78
C LEU A 115 0.48 0.97 -13.27
N GLU A 116 -0.03 -0.06 -12.59
CA GLU A 116 -0.01 -0.12 -11.13
C GLU A 116 1.42 -0.35 -10.66
N HIS A 117 1.87 0.40 -9.67
CA HIS A 117 3.20 0.30 -9.10
C HIS A 117 3.14 0.16 -7.58
N GLU A 118 4.21 -0.37 -7.02
CA GLU A 118 4.42 -0.51 -5.59
C GLU A 118 5.81 0.01 -5.21
N ILE A 119 5.94 0.60 -4.04
CA ILE A 119 7.21 0.87 -3.40
C ILE A 119 7.28 0.07 -2.11
N VAL A 120 8.32 -0.75 -1.94
CA VAL A 120 8.61 -1.49 -0.71
C VAL A 120 10.03 -1.16 -0.27
N ILE A 121 10.19 -0.78 1.00
CA ILE A 121 11.50 -0.55 1.61
C ILE A 121 11.82 -1.73 2.52
N GLY A 122 12.98 -2.35 2.35
CA GLY A 122 13.38 -3.52 3.13
C GLY A 122 14.86 -3.85 2.98
N THR A 123 15.27 -4.98 3.52
CA THR A 123 16.54 -5.59 3.12
C THR A 123 16.38 -6.25 1.74
N VAL A 124 17.48 -6.39 1.01
CA VAL A 124 17.46 -7.12 -0.28
C VAL A 124 16.89 -8.52 -0.10
N GLU A 125 17.28 -9.22 0.99
CA GLU A 125 16.83 -10.59 1.25
C GLU A 125 15.32 -10.67 1.53
N GLU A 126 14.76 -9.73 2.30
CA GLU A 126 13.32 -9.68 2.59
C GLU A 126 12.51 -9.37 1.33
N ASN A 127 12.95 -8.38 0.55
CA ASN A 127 12.28 -8.00 -0.69
C ASN A 127 12.35 -9.12 -1.74
N ASP A 128 13.47 -9.86 -1.84
CA ASP A 128 13.59 -11.00 -2.76
C ASP A 128 12.64 -12.15 -2.35
N LYS A 129 12.52 -12.44 -1.04
CA LYS A 129 11.54 -13.43 -0.54
C LYS A 129 10.11 -12.98 -0.80
N HIS A 130 9.82 -11.72 -0.58
CA HIS A 130 8.50 -11.15 -0.82
C HIS A 130 8.15 -11.18 -2.32
N ALA A 131 9.07 -10.79 -3.20
CA ALA A 131 8.88 -10.89 -4.65
C ALA A 131 8.57 -12.32 -5.11
N ALA A 132 9.25 -13.32 -4.54
CA ALA A 132 8.96 -14.73 -4.83
C ALA A 132 7.54 -15.13 -4.40
N MET A 133 7.09 -14.72 -3.21
CA MET A 133 5.71 -14.96 -2.76
C MET A 133 4.67 -14.27 -3.65
N MET A 134 4.94 -13.04 -4.10
CA MET A 134 4.07 -12.30 -5.02
C MET A 134 3.99 -12.97 -6.39
N ALA A 135 5.10 -13.56 -6.88
CA ALA A 135 5.10 -14.31 -8.14
C ALA A 135 4.21 -15.57 -8.08
N GLU A 136 4.14 -16.22 -6.91
CA GLU A 136 3.26 -17.38 -6.68
C GLU A 136 1.79 -16.97 -6.47
N ASN A 137 1.55 -15.76 -5.96
CA ASN A 137 0.22 -15.27 -5.58
C ASN A 137 0.01 -13.81 -6.05
N PRO A 138 -0.06 -13.55 -7.37
CA PRO A 138 -0.06 -12.19 -7.93
C PRO A 138 -1.28 -11.34 -7.53
N GLU A 139 -2.38 -12.00 -7.15
CA GLU A 139 -3.61 -11.34 -6.69
C GLU A 139 -3.58 -11.01 -5.19
N MET A 140 -2.54 -11.42 -4.46
CA MET A 140 -2.42 -11.13 -3.03
C MET A 140 -2.27 -9.62 -2.82
N LYS A 141 -3.16 -9.08 -2.01
CA LYS A 141 -3.08 -7.68 -1.55
C LYS A 141 -2.81 -7.71 -0.06
N HIS A 142 -1.83 -6.94 0.35
CA HIS A 142 -1.48 -6.74 1.75
C HIS A 142 -1.15 -5.27 1.97
N GLU A 143 -1.28 -4.83 3.21
CA GLU A 143 -0.92 -3.48 3.63
C GLU A 143 0.22 -3.61 4.64
N ASP A 144 1.43 -3.25 4.21
CA ASP A 144 2.61 -3.24 5.05
C ASP A 144 3.01 -1.80 5.35
N ALA A 145 3.46 -1.55 6.57
CA ALA A 145 3.82 -0.19 7.02
C ALA A 145 5.03 0.41 6.28
N ASN A 146 5.84 -0.41 5.62
CA ASN A 146 7.02 -0.06 4.82
C ASN A 146 6.74 -0.11 3.31
N ALA A 147 5.48 -0.22 2.91
CA ALA A 147 5.07 -0.37 1.52
C ALA A 147 3.89 0.52 1.15
N LEU A 148 3.76 0.80 -0.14
CA LEU A 148 2.61 1.52 -0.68
C LEU A 148 2.38 1.11 -2.14
N ARG A 149 1.17 0.59 -2.44
CA ARG A 149 0.76 0.20 -3.79
C ARG A 149 -0.24 1.20 -4.35
N LEU A 150 0.00 1.72 -5.54
CA LEU A 150 -0.78 2.78 -6.15
C LEU A 150 -1.19 2.43 -7.58
N ALA A 151 -2.47 2.60 -7.87
CA ALA A 151 -2.98 2.60 -9.24
C ALA A 151 -2.46 3.82 -10.03
N PRO A 152 -2.50 3.81 -11.38
CA PRO A 152 -2.10 4.93 -12.22
C PRO A 152 -2.71 6.27 -11.79
N GLY A 153 -1.88 7.31 -11.73
CA GLY A 153 -2.28 8.67 -11.38
C GLY A 153 -2.72 8.86 -9.91
N LYS A 154 -2.48 7.88 -9.03
CA LYS A 154 -2.76 8.00 -7.60
C LYS A 154 -1.52 8.39 -6.83
N ASP A 155 -1.76 9.01 -5.68
CA ASP A 155 -0.74 9.36 -4.70
C ASP A 155 -1.11 8.81 -3.32
N GLY A 156 -0.11 8.75 -2.45
CA GLY A 156 -0.25 8.31 -1.08
C GLY A 156 1.02 8.56 -0.28
N SER A 157 1.00 8.21 0.99
CA SER A 157 2.19 8.41 1.84
C SER A 157 2.26 7.37 2.94
N PHE A 158 3.49 7.08 3.38
CA PHE A 158 3.76 6.32 4.59
C PHE A 158 4.93 6.95 5.34
N ILE A 159 5.07 6.61 6.64
CA ILE A 159 6.13 7.16 7.49
C ILE A 159 6.99 6.00 8.01
N TRP A 160 8.31 6.11 7.80
CA TRP A 160 9.28 5.13 8.28
C TRP A 160 10.36 5.78 9.14
N HIS A 161 10.69 5.16 10.26
CA HIS A 161 11.73 5.60 11.17
C HIS A 161 12.96 4.68 11.02
N PHE A 162 14.02 5.20 10.44
CA PHE A 162 15.27 4.48 10.20
C PHE A 162 16.14 4.43 11.45
N THR A 163 16.13 3.31 12.17
CA THR A 163 16.82 3.17 13.44
C THR A 163 18.22 2.56 13.33
N LYS A 164 18.53 1.96 12.18
CA LYS A 164 19.82 1.29 11.92
C LYS A 164 20.49 1.86 10.68
N ALA A 165 21.84 1.99 10.75
CA ALA A 165 22.64 2.37 9.61
C ALA A 165 22.78 1.19 8.63
N GLY A 166 22.83 1.49 7.33
CA GLY A 166 22.97 0.48 6.29
C GLY A 166 22.50 0.99 4.92
N ILE A 167 22.54 0.12 3.93
CA ILE A 167 21.94 0.35 2.62
C ILE A 167 20.76 -0.60 2.51
N PHE A 168 19.58 -0.04 2.33
CA PHE A 168 18.33 -0.78 2.24
C PHE A 168 17.77 -0.69 0.82
N ASP A 169 17.11 -1.77 0.39
CA ASP A 169 16.49 -1.89 -0.92
C ASP A 169 15.18 -1.10 -0.96
N MET A 170 14.89 -0.52 -2.10
CA MET A 170 13.64 0.13 -2.43
C MET A 170 13.20 -0.40 -3.79
N SER A 171 12.20 -1.28 -3.82
CA SER A 171 11.83 -2.00 -5.03
C SER A 171 10.32 -2.05 -5.25
N CYS A 172 9.92 -2.18 -6.52
CA CYS A 172 8.57 -2.62 -6.87
C CYS A 172 8.57 -4.16 -6.96
N LEU A 173 7.74 -4.81 -6.15
CA LEU A 173 7.71 -6.28 -6.06
C LEU A 173 6.57 -6.89 -6.90
N ILE A 174 5.87 -6.08 -7.67
CA ILE A 174 4.95 -6.57 -8.72
C ILE A 174 5.78 -7.36 -9.74
N PRO A 175 5.37 -8.60 -10.09
CA PRO A 175 6.14 -9.45 -10.98
C PRO A 175 6.55 -8.76 -12.29
N GLY A 176 7.85 -8.78 -12.61
CA GLY A 176 8.43 -8.18 -13.81
C GLY A 176 8.87 -6.72 -13.65
N HIS A 177 8.41 -5.98 -12.63
CA HIS A 177 8.73 -4.56 -12.48
C HIS A 177 10.16 -4.33 -11.97
N LYS A 178 10.62 -5.13 -11.00
CA LYS A 178 12.01 -5.09 -10.52
C LYS A 178 12.99 -5.41 -11.64
N GLU A 179 12.69 -6.42 -12.46
CA GLU A 179 13.48 -6.83 -13.62
C GLU A 179 13.48 -5.75 -14.72
N ALA A 180 12.39 -4.97 -14.83
CA ALA A 180 12.30 -3.81 -15.72
C ALA A 180 13.03 -2.57 -15.19
N GLY A 181 13.76 -2.67 -14.06
CA GLY A 181 14.58 -1.62 -13.50
C GLY A 181 13.96 -0.81 -12.37
N MET A 182 12.76 -1.16 -11.89
CA MET A 182 12.09 -0.41 -10.82
C MET A 182 12.69 -0.74 -9.45
N THR A 183 13.92 -0.29 -9.26
CA THR A 183 14.71 -0.47 -8.05
C THR A 183 15.40 0.82 -7.64
N GLY A 184 15.73 0.92 -6.36
CA GLY A 184 16.47 2.03 -5.78
C GLY A 184 17.07 1.63 -4.44
N SER A 185 17.57 2.62 -3.70
CA SER A 185 18.15 2.39 -2.39
C SER A 185 17.93 3.54 -1.42
N VAL A 186 17.88 3.19 -0.13
CA VAL A 186 17.93 4.14 0.98
C VAL A 186 19.24 3.89 1.76
N THR A 187 20.14 4.86 1.72
CA THR A 187 21.40 4.82 2.46
C THR A 187 21.23 5.54 3.79
N VAL A 188 21.36 4.83 4.91
CA VAL A 188 21.23 5.35 6.27
C VAL A 188 22.63 5.44 6.90
N MET A 189 23.04 6.66 7.32
CA MET A 189 24.37 6.96 7.85
C MET A 189 24.29 7.56 9.25
#